data_b2c306420b8e8e85d184ae61254e021b
#
_entry.id   b2c306420b8e8e85d184ae61254e021b
#
_cell.length_a   1.000
_cell.length_b   1.000
_cell.length_c   1.000
_cell.angle_alpha   90.00
_cell.angle_beta   90.00
_cell.angle_gamma   90.00
#
_symmetry.space_group_name_H-M   'P 1'
#
loop_
_entity.id
_entity.type
_entity.pdbx_description
1 polymer ?
#
loop_
_entity_poly.entity_id
_entity_poly.type
_entity_poly.pdbx_seq_one_letter_code
_entity_poly.pdbx_strand_id
1 'polypeptide(L)'
;MTRETAKRKIKGFPFAMQSIAKEDIENRAYKTVEIVPLFEMEDGYYQMTVNYRIKLDDGYIHGKALSIEDFIKMHDEAERGEVFTIMYLEKSRIILEIEEKND
;
A
#
# COMPACT_ATOMS: atom_id res chain seq x y z
N MET A 1 -6.98 -10.54 8.16
CA MET A 1 -5.62 -10.23 8.65
C MET A 1 -5.61 -10.08 10.16
N THR A 2 -4.63 -10.67 10.83
CA THR A 2 -4.50 -10.53 12.28
C THR A 2 -3.87 -9.18 12.64
N ARG A 3 -4.10 -8.72 13.88
CA ARG A 3 -3.48 -7.48 14.37
C ARG A 3 -1.96 -7.56 14.34
N GLU A 4 -1.39 -8.72 14.69
CA GLU A 4 0.05 -8.89 14.70
C GLU A 4 0.67 -8.81 13.31
N THR A 5 0.01 -9.39 12.32
CA THR A 5 0.46 -9.30 10.93
C THR A 5 0.40 -7.84 10.46
N ALA A 6 -0.70 -7.13 10.77
CA ALA A 6 -0.84 -5.73 10.42
C ALA A 6 0.26 -4.88 11.08
N LYS A 7 0.54 -5.11 12.37
CA LYS A 7 1.59 -4.38 13.08
C LYS A 7 2.98 -4.59 12.48
N ARG A 8 3.25 -5.79 11.96
CA ARG A 8 4.52 -6.04 11.27
C ARG A 8 4.62 -5.26 9.96
N LYS A 9 3.51 -5.13 9.25
CA LYS A 9 3.49 -4.47 7.95
C LYS A 9 3.67 -2.95 8.02
N ILE A 10 3.38 -2.34 9.17
CA ILE A 10 3.58 -0.88 9.34
C ILE A 10 4.99 -0.50 9.77
N LYS A 11 5.84 -1.46 10.10
CA LYS A 11 7.23 -1.18 10.44
C LYS A 11 7.95 -0.58 9.25
N GLY A 12 8.84 0.37 9.51
CA GLY A 12 9.55 1.06 8.46
C GLY A 12 8.90 2.35 7.99
N PHE A 13 7.62 2.56 8.27
CA PHE A 13 6.99 3.86 8.03
C PHE A 13 7.42 4.87 9.10
N PRO A 14 7.32 6.18 8.83
CA PRO A 14 7.65 7.19 9.83
C PRO A 14 6.87 6.97 11.13
N PHE A 15 7.51 7.29 12.25
CA PHE A 15 6.93 7.04 13.57
C PHE A 15 5.54 7.64 13.75
N ALA A 16 5.34 8.87 13.25
CA ALA A 16 4.03 9.53 13.33
C ALA A 16 2.94 8.74 12.59
N MET A 17 3.27 8.18 11.43
CA MET A 17 2.34 7.34 10.68
C MET A 17 2.06 6.03 11.41
N GLN A 18 3.08 5.45 12.04
CA GLN A 18 2.91 4.22 12.81
C GLN A 18 1.97 4.42 13.98
N SER A 19 2.01 5.57 14.64
CA SER A 19 1.10 5.88 15.76
C SER A 19 -0.35 5.89 15.30
N ILE A 20 -0.62 6.54 14.17
CA ILE A 20 -1.97 6.57 13.59
C ILE A 20 -2.39 5.17 13.13
N ALA A 21 -1.46 4.44 12.52
CA ALA A 21 -1.73 3.08 12.05
C ALA A 21 -2.07 2.12 13.18
N LYS A 22 -1.41 2.24 14.32
CA LYS A 22 -1.72 1.40 15.49
C LYS A 22 -3.15 1.63 15.96
N GLU A 23 -3.60 2.88 15.97
CA GLU A 23 -4.99 3.20 16.31
C GLU A 23 -5.95 2.59 15.29
N ASP A 24 -5.65 2.71 13.99
CA ASP A 24 -6.44 2.08 12.94
C ASP A 24 -6.56 0.57 13.15
N ILE A 25 -5.45 -0.08 13.49
CA ILE A 25 -5.42 -1.54 13.71
C ILE A 25 -6.26 -1.92 14.91
N GLU A 26 -6.16 -1.17 16.02
CA GLU A 26 -6.97 -1.43 17.21
C GLU A 26 -8.44 -1.27 16.92
N ASN A 27 -8.81 -0.31 16.09
CA ASN A 27 -10.20 -0.04 15.71
C ASN A 27 -10.67 -0.89 14.53
N ARG A 28 -9.81 -1.75 14.01
CA ARG A 28 -10.08 -2.58 12.82
C ARG A 28 -10.55 -1.73 11.64
N ALA A 29 -9.94 -0.57 11.47
CA ALA A 29 -10.28 0.39 10.45
C ALA A 29 -9.60 0.05 9.12
N TYR A 30 -9.87 -1.15 8.62
CA TYR A 30 -9.36 -1.63 7.33
C TYR A 30 -10.31 -1.25 6.23
N LYS A 31 -9.76 -0.82 5.12
CA LYS A 31 -10.52 -0.55 3.90
C LYS A 31 -9.97 -1.35 2.75
N THR A 32 -10.84 -1.77 1.86
CA THR A 32 -10.47 -2.52 0.67
C THR A 32 -11.05 -1.83 -0.56
N VAL A 33 -10.24 -1.71 -1.59
CA VAL A 33 -10.66 -1.12 -2.86
C VAL A 33 -10.19 -2.01 -4.01
N GLU A 34 -11.02 -2.09 -5.06
CA GLU A 34 -10.68 -2.78 -6.29
C GLU A 34 -10.62 -1.73 -7.40
N ILE A 35 -9.43 -1.48 -7.91
CA ILE A 35 -9.21 -0.43 -8.90
C ILE A 35 -8.08 -0.82 -9.86
N VAL A 36 -8.00 -0.08 -10.97
CA VAL A 36 -6.80 -0.04 -11.80
C VAL A 36 -5.94 1.05 -11.17
N PRO A 37 -4.88 0.69 -10.43
CA PRO A 37 -4.15 1.68 -9.64
C PRO A 37 -3.27 2.58 -10.48
N LEU A 38 -3.15 3.82 -10.04
CA LEU A 38 -2.20 4.76 -10.59
C LEU A 38 -0.99 4.79 -9.65
N PHE A 39 0.03 4.00 -10.00
CA PHE A 39 1.24 3.88 -9.20
C PHE A 39 2.17 5.05 -9.43
N GLU A 40 2.67 5.63 -8.35
CA GLU A 40 3.68 6.67 -8.39
C GLU A 40 4.80 6.30 -7.43
N MET A 41 6.05 6.48 -7.86
CA MET A 41 7.19 6.31 -6.99
C MET A 41 7.26 7.52 -6.06
N GLU A 42 7.27 7.28 -4.75
CA GLU A 42 7.23 8.35 -3.76
C GLU A 42 8.62 8.90 -3.43
N ASP A 43 9.57 8.01 -3.24
CA ASP A 43 10.96 8.36 -2.96
C ASP A 43 11.87 7.63 -3.91
N GLY A 44 13.10 8.08 -4.00
CA GLY A 44 14.14 7.34 -4.67
C GLY A 44 14.30 5.96 -4.04
N TYR A 45 14.71 5.00 -4.80
CA TYR A 45 14.86 3.64 -4.31
C TYR A 45 16.17 3.49 -3.52
N TYR A 46 16.13 2.54 -2.60
CA TYR A 46 17.25 2.20 -1.76
C TYR A 46 17.30 0.68 -1.65
N GLN A 47 18.47 0.09 -1.90
CA GLN A 47 18.67 -1.36 -1.86
C GLN A 47 17.67 -2.14 -2.73
N MET A 48 17.48 -1.66 -3.96
CA MET A 48 16.59 -2.31 -4.95
C MET A 48 15.12 -2.36 -4.55
N THR A 49 14.71 -1.50 -3.62
CA THR A 49 13.30 -1.35 -3.27
C THR A 49 12.84 0.09 -3.51
N VAL A 50 11.54 0.27 -3.61
CA VAL A 50 10.93 1.59 -3.79
C VAL A 50 9.81 1.76 -2.78
N ASN A 51 9.61 3.01 -2.37
CA ASN A 51 8.41 3.43 -1.66
C ASN A 51 7.49 4.02 -2.72
N TYR A 52 6.23 3.72 -2.64
CA TYR A 52 5.28 4.13 -3.68
C TYR A 52 3.99 4.61 -3.05
N ARG A 53 3.18 5.25 -3.88
CA ARG A 53 1.85 5.68 -3.48
C ARG A 53 0.88 5.41 -4.61
N ILE A 54 -0.39 5.32 -4.26
CA ILE A 54 -1.48 5.13 -5.21
C ILE A 54 -2.50 6.21 -4.95
N LYS A 55 -2.93 6.89 -6.00
CA LYS A 55 -3.93 7.94 -5.86
C LYS A 55 -5.34 7.35 -5.85
N LEU A 56 -6.10 7.71 -4.83
CA LEU A 56 -7.53 7.44 -4.74
C LEU A 56 -8.29 8.76 -4.85
N ASP A 57 -9.62 8.70 -4.91
CA ASP A 57 -10.45 9.92 -5.01
C ASP A 57 -10.29 10.84 -3.79
N ASP A 58 -10.04 10.26 -2.63
CA ASP A 58 -9.92 10.99 -1.37
C ASP A 58 -8.49 11.22 -0.91
N GLY A 59 -7.51 11.00 -1.76
CA GLY A 59 -6.11 11.20 -1.44
C GLY A 59 -5.23 10.01 -1.77
N TYR A 60 -4.03 9.99 -1.23
CA TYR A 60 -3.06 8.93 -1.50
C TYR A 60 -3.08 7.86 -0.43
N ILE A 61 -2.75 6.64 -0.83
CA ILE A 61 -2.39 5.56 0.08
C ILE A 61 -0.93 5.19 -0.22
N HIS A 62 -0.20 4.71 0.80
CA HIS A 62 1.25 4.58 0.73
C HIS A 62 1.73 3.16 0.97
N GLY A 63 2.62 2.69 0.10
CA GLY A 63 3.29 1.41 0.24
C GLY A 63 4.80 1.60 0.41
N LYS A 64 5.47 0.61 0.99
CA LYS A 64 6.88 0.72 1.31
C LYS A 64 7.64 -0.55 1.02
N ALA A 65 8.89 -0.38 0.62
CA ALA A 65 9.86 -1.47 0.44
C ALA A 65 9.44 -2.54 -0.57
N LEU A 66 8.77 -2.12 -1.63
CA LEU A 66 8.45 -3.01 -2.74
C LEU A 66 9.69 -3.14 -3.62
N SER A 67 10.02 -4.36 -4.10
CA SER A 67 11.15 -4.50 -5.00
C SER A 67 10.92 -3.71 -6.28
N ILE A 68 11.99 -3.17 -6.87
CA ILE A 68 11.91 -2.45 -8.14
C ILE A 68 11.26 -3.32 -9.21
N GLU A 69 11.64 -4.58 -9.25
CA GLU A 69 11.12 -5.54 -10.23
C GLU A 69 9.62 -5.72 -10.09
N ASP A 70 9.14 -5.90 -8.87
CA ASP A 70 7.70 -6.04 -8.61
C ASP A 70 6.97 -4.73 -8.89
N PHE A 71 7.57 -3.59 -8.55
CA PHE A 71 6.97 -2.29 -8.82
C PHE A 71 6.75 -2.09 -10.33
N ILE A 72 7.78 -2.37 -11.13
CA ILE A 72 7.70 -2.23 -12.59
C ILE A 72 6.63 -3.17 -13.16
N LYS A 73 6.62 -4.40 -12.69
CA LYS A 73 5.62 -5.39 -13.13
C LYS A 73 4.20 -4.93 -12.84
N MET A 74 3.95 -4.49 -11.62
CA MET A 74 2.62 -4.04 -11.21
C MET A 74 2.22 -2.76 -11.94
N HIS A 75 3.15 -1.84 -12.11
CA HIS A 75 2.93 -0.61 -12.86
C HIS A 75 2.51 -0.93 -14.29
N ASP A 76 3.23 -1.84 -14.96
CA ASP A 76 2.93 -2.22 -16.33
C ASP A 76 1.58 -2.94 -16.44
N GLU A 77 1.26 -3.80 -15.48
CA GLU A 77 -0.05 -4.47 -15.43
C GLU A 77 -1.19 -3.46 -15.29
N ALA A 78 -1.01 -2.45 -14.43
CA ALA A 78 -1.99 -1.38 -14.27
C ALA A 78 -2.15 -0.55 -15.54
N GLU A 79 -1.05 -0.29 -16.25
CA GLU A 79 -1.08 0.41 -17.54
C GLU A 79 -1.90 -0.36 -18.58
N ARG A 80 -1.95 -1.69 -18.48
CA ARG A 80 -2.77 -2.52 -19.34
C ARG A 80 -4.22 -2.66 -18.88
N GLY A 81 -4.58 -1.97 -17.80
CA GLY A 81 -5.94 -1.99 -17.28
C GLY A 81 -6.25 -3.11 -16.29
N GLU A 82 -5.24 -3.78 -15.76
CA GLU A 82 -5.46 -4.83 -14.77
C GLU A 82 -5.97 -4.25 -13.46
N VAL A 83 -6.95 -4.91 -12.85
CA VAL A 83 -7.55 -4.50 -11.59
C VAL A 83 -6.78 -5.13 -10.44
N PHE A 84 -6.53 -4.34 -9.40
CA PHE A 84 -5.89 -4.80 -8.17
C PHE A 84 -6.85 -4.65 -6.99
N THR A 85 -6.74 -5.58 -6.05
CA THR A 85 -7.40 -5.50 -4.76
C THR A 85 -6.39 -4.98 -3.75
N ILE A 86 -6.72 -3.88 -3.08
CA ILE A 86 -5.80 -3.20 -2.17
C ILE A 86 -6.48 -3.03 -0.82
N MET A 87 -5.83 -3.54 0.25
CA MET A 87 -6.28 -3.32 1.61
C MET A 87 -5.37 -2.28 2.26
N TYR A 88 -5.96 -1.27 2.88
CA TYR A 88 -5.21 -0.20 3.52
C TYR A 88 -5.90 0.27 4.80
N LEU A 89 -5.14 1.01 5.61
CA LEU A 89 -5.66 1.56 6.87
C LEU A 89 -6.29 2.93 6.63
N GLU A 90 -7.43 3.15 7.28
CA GLU A 90 -8.31 4.29 6.98
C GLU A 90 -7.67 5.65 7.20
N LYS A 91 -7.05 5.87 8.36
CA LYS A 91 -6.50 7.19 8.72
C LYS A 91 -5.03 7.35 8.37
N SER A 92 -4.23 6.32 8.62
CA SER A 92 -2.81 6.36 8.31
C SER A 92 -2.54 6.28 6.82
N ARG A 93 -3.47 5.68 6.05
CA ARG A 93 -3.35 5.51 4.61
C ARG A 93 -2.22 4.56 4.22
N ILE A 94 -1.84 3.67 5.11
CA ILE A 94 -0.80 2.67 4.86
C ILE A 94 -1.41 1.46 4.16
N ILE A 95 -0.79 1.04 3.06
CA ILE A 95 -1.19 -0.17 2.33
C ILE A 95 -0.70 -1.39 3.10
N LEU A 96 -1.61 -2.29 3.42
CA LEU A 96 -1.29 -3.56 4.10
C LEU A 96 -1.12 -4.71 3.11
N GLU A 97 -1.94 -4.75 2.09
CA GLU A 97 -1.89 -5.79 1.06
C GLU A 97 -2.25 -5.20 -0.29
N ILE A 98 -1.58 -5.69 -1.32
CA ILE A 98 -1.92 -5.36 -2.70
C ILE A 98 -1.69 -6.60 -3.54
N GLU A 99 -2.70 -6.97 -4.34
CA GLU A 99 -2.59 -8.11 -5.23
C GLU A 99 -3.44 -7.90 -6.47
N GLU A 100 -2.99 -8.47 -7.57
CA GLU A 100 -3.76 -8.43 -8.80
C GLU A 100 -5.02 -9.27 -8.63
N LYS A 101 -6.15 -8.72 -9.05
CA LYS A 101 -7.41 -9.45 -9.01
C LYS A 101 -7.47 -10.42 -10.19
N ASN A 102 -7.37 -11.70 -9.89
CA ASN A 102 -7.49 -12.75 -10.89
C ASN A 102 -8.92 -13.25 -10.94
N ASP A 103 -9.51 -13.21 -12.09
CA ASP A 103 -10.86 -13.77 -12.32
C ASP A 103 -10.78 -15.24 -12.68
#